data_9fa2d6ee67cfd5f95c8c86751a00a0bc
#
_entry.id   9fa2d6ee67cfd5f95c8c86751a00a0bc
#
_cell.length_a   1.000
_cell.length_b   1.000
_cell.length_c   1.000
_cell.angle_alpha   90.00
_cell.angle_beta   90.00
_cell.angle_gamma   90.00
#
_symmetry.space_group_name_H-M   'P 1'
#
loop_
_entity.id
_entity.type
_entity.pdbx_description
1 polymer ?
#
loop_
_entity_poly.entity_id
_entity_poly.type
_entity_poly.pdbx_seq_one_letter_code
_entity_poly.pdbx_strand_id
1 'polypeptide(L)'
;MGENRVHLHSMLVHSVIGLTLLAGGSFVLDLAGASFGRIGPDLWAFLLRASQVGVLLLSAPTIVTGIADRNSMYVNWHPSHRAKLVLSLLLVALSAGVLTALLVGGGWPPTWIGIAVISNVAVVLALAAYGLRITLGRQSMARTSYVPDMMNDPPVDILEAIATAAAEEPKLIDPSEEDAA
;
A
#
# COMPACT_ATOMS: atom_id res chain seq x y z
N MET A 1 24.09 -4.36 7.33
CA MET A 1 23.21 -5.39 6.71
C MET A 1 21.75 -4.95 6.58
N GLY A 2 21.43 -3.64 6.59
CA GLY A 2 20.05 -3.12 6.63
C GLY A 2 19.45 -2.68 5.29
N GLU A 3 20.25 -2.38 4.29
CA GLU A 3 19.76 -1.70 3.07
C GLU A 3 18.96 -2.57 2.09
N ASN A 4 19.17 -3.88 2.06
CA ASN A 4 18.49 -4.75 1.07
C ASN A 4 17.07 -5.18 1.44
N ARG A 5 16.64 -5.01 2.69
CA ARG A 5 15.30 -5.47 3.14
C ARG A 5 14.15 -4.58 2.67
N VAL A 6 14.38 -3.27 2.60
CA VAL A 6 13.37 -2.29 2.19
C VAL A 6 12.91 -2.52 0.74
N HIS A 7 13.84 -2.92 -0.14
CA HIS A 7 13.52 -3.15 -1.54
C HIS A 7 12.62 -4.37 -1.78
N LEU A 8 12.78 -5.47 -1.03
CA LEU A 8 12.01 -6.69 -1.24
C LEU A 8 10.52 -6.48 -0.98
N HIS A 9 10.16 -5.88 0.16
CA HIS A 9 8.76 -5.58 0.46
C HIS A 9 8.13 -4.68 -0.60
N SER A 10 8.83 -3.61 -0.99
CA SER A 10 8.36 -2.70 -2.03
C SER A 10 8.12 -3.41 -3.37
N MET A 11 9.05 -4.26 -3.81
CA MET A 11 8.90 -5.05 -5.04
C MET A 11 7.67 -5.96 -4.99
N LEU A 12 7.47 -6.68 -3.88
CA LEU A 12 6.33 -7.56 -3.68
C LEU A 12 5.01 -6.78 -3.71
N VAL A 13 4.95 -5.62 -3.04
CA VAL A 13 3.76 -4.74 -3.04
C VAL A 13 3.42 -4.30 -4.47
N HIS A 14 4.39 -3.83 -5.25
CA HIS A 14 4.15 -3.39 -6.62
C HIS A 14 3.71 -4.55 -7.51
N SER A 15 4.24 -5.75 -7.31
CA SER A 15 3.82 -6.94 -8.05
C SER A 15 2.35 -7.31 -7.74
N VAL A 16 1.94 -7.27 -6.46
CA VAL A 16 0.54 -7.51 -6.07
C VAL A 16 -0.39 -6.47 -6.67
N ILE A 17 0.00 -5.18 -6.64
CA ILE A 17 -0.76 -4.10 -7.27
C ILE A 17 -0.91 -4.35 -8.76
N GLY A 18 0.19 -4.60 -9.47
CA GLY A 18 0.20 -4.84 -10.91
C GLY A 18 -0.68 -6.03 -11.31
N LEU A 19 -0.58 -7.14 -10.60
CA LEU A 19 -1.41 -8.33 -10.84
C LEU A 19 -2.89 -8.07 -10.57
N THR A 20 -3.23 -7.31 -9.53
CA THR A 20 -4.64 -6.98 -9.23
C THR A 20 -5.23 -6.06 -10.32
N LEU A 21 -4.46 -5.09 -10.79
CA LEU A 21 -4.88 -4.22 -11.89
C LEU A 21 -4.99 -4.99 -13.21
N LEU A 22 -4.08 -5.94 -13.47
CA LEU A 22 -4.16 -6.82 -14.62
C LEU A 22 -5.41 -7.71 -14.56
N ALA A 23 -5.75 -8.25 -13.39
CA ALA A 23 -6.99 -9.00 -13.20
C ALA A 23 -8.22 -8.15 -13.49
N GLY A 24 -8.27 -6.92 -12.98
CA GLY A 24 -9.37 -5.99 -13.23
C GLY A 24 -9.52 -5.62 -14.70
N GLY A 25 -8.42 -5.27 -15.35
CA GLY A 25 -8.38 -4.96 -16.77
C GLY A 25 -8.79 -6.15 -17.65
N SER A 26 -8.28 -7.35 -17.35
CA SER A 26 -8.64 -8.58 -18.07
C SER A 26 -10.13 -8.90 -17.93
N PHE A 27 -10.70 -8.72 -16.73
CA PHE A 27 -12.13 -8.92 -16.51
C PHE A 27 -12.98 -7.95 -17.33
N VAL A 28 -12.61 -6.67 -17.39
CA VAL A 28 -13.34 -5.67 -18.19
C VAL A 28 -13.26 -5.99 -19.70
N LEU A 29 -12.08 -6.41 -20.18
CA LEU A 29 -11.86 -6.75 -21.58
C LEU A 29 -12.59 -8.04 -21.97
N ASP A 30 -12.64 -9.03 -21.08
CA ASP A 30 -13.41 -10.26 -21.27
C ASP A 30 -14.92 -9.95 -21.34
N LEU A 31 -15.42 -9.16 -20.40
CA LEU A 31 -16.83 -8.73 -20.36
C LEU A 31 -17.23 -7.93 -21.62
N ALA A 32 -16.32 -7.11 -22.13
CA ALA A 32 -16.53 -6.33 -23.34
C ALA A 32 -16.44 -7.17 -24.63
N GLY A 33 -16.05 -8.45 -24.54
CA GLY A 33 -15.79 -9.30 -25.72
C GLY A 33 -14.64 -8.78 -26.58
N ALA A 34 -13.69 -8.05 -25.96
CA ALA A 34 -12.62 -7.39 -26.69
C ALA A 34 -11.69 -8.41 -27.36
N SER A 35 -11.37 -8.17 -28.62
CA SER A 35 -10.40 -8.97 -29.35
C SER A 35 -9.47 -8.09 -30.17
N PHE A 36 -8.16 -8.38 -30.08
CA PHE A 36 -7.10 -7.65 -30.79
C PHE A 36 -6.25 -8.64 -31.59
N GLY A 37 -6.59 -8.82 -32.85
CA GLY A 37 -5.95 -9.80 -33.71
C GLY A 37 -6.17 -11.23 -33.22
N ARG A 38 -5.12 -11.89 -32.72
CA ARG A 38 -5.19 -13.25 -32.15
C ARG A 38 -5.52 -13.29 -30.66
N ILE A 39 -5.61 -12.13 -30.02
CA ILE A 39 -5.94 -11.99 -28.61
C ILE A 39 -7.45 -11.90 -28.48
N GLY A 40 -8.07 -12.86 -27.81
CA GLY A 40 -9.52 -12.95 -27.67
C GLY A 40 -9.92 -13.25 -26.21
N PRO A 41 -11.21 -13.48 -25.97
CA PRO A 41 -11.78 -13.71 -24.63
C PRO A 41 -11.06 -14.79 -23.81
N ASP A 42 -10.63 -15.87 -24.45
CA ASP A 42 -9.91 -16.96 -23.76
C ASP A 42 -8.62 -16.48 -23.08
N LEU A 43 -7.89 -15.54 -23.71
CA LEU A 43 -6.69 -14.97 -23.11
C LEU A 43 -7.04 -14.09 -21.93
N TRP A 44 -8.11 -13.28 -21.99
CA TRP A 44 -8.53 -12.45 -20.88
C TRP A 44 -8.97 -13.29 -19.69
N ALA A 45 -9.73 -14.35 -19.92
CA ALA A 45 -10.13 -15.29 -18.88
C ALA A 45 -8.91 -16.02 -18.26
N PHE A 46 -7.92 -16.38 -19.08
CA PHE A 46 -6.66 -16.94 -18.60
C PHE A 46 -5.88 -15.93 -17.74
N LEU A 47 -5.70 -14.70 -18.22
CA LEU A 47 -4.98 -13.66 -17.50
C LEU A 47 -5.67 -13.30 -16.15
N LEU A 48 -6.99 -13.27 -16.12
CA LEU A 48 -7.76 -13.07 -14.90
C LEU A 48 -7.42 -14.17 -13.88
N ARG A 49 -7.48 -15.44 -14.27
CA ARG A 49 -7.16 -16.58 -13.38
C ARG A 49 -5.70 -16.56 -12.93
N ALA A 50 -4.77 -16.40 -13.87
CA ALA A 50 -3.34 -16.36 -13.59
C ALA A 50 -2.97 -15.21 -12.63
N SER A 51 -3.58 -14.03 -12.83
CA SER A 51 -3.38 -12.89 -11.96
C SER A 51 -3.90 -13.15 -10.53
N GLN A 52 -5.07 -13.78 -10.37
CA GLN A 52 -5.58 -14.12 -9.03
C GLN A 52 -4.67 -15.13 -8.31
N VAL A 53 -4.15 -16.13 -9.01
CA VAL A 53 -3.15 -17.06 -8.46
C VAL A 53 -1.90 -16.29 -8.03
N GLY A 54 -1.38 -15.40 -8.88
CA GLY A 54 -0.22 -14.58 -8.57
C GLY A 54 -0.44 -13.67 -7.36
N VAL A 55 -1.61 -13.02 -7.25
CA VAL A 55 -1.99 -12.22 -6.07
C VAL A 55 -1.94 -13.06 -4.81
N LEU A 56 -2.53 -14.25 -4.81
CA LEU A 56 -2.55 -15.13 -3.63
C LEU A 56 -1.15 -15.59 -3.24
N LEU A 57 -0.33 -16.01 -4.20
CA LEU A 57 1.04 -16.46 -3.95
C LEU A 57 1.94 -15.36 -3.40
N LEU A 58 1.80 -14.12 -3.92
CA LEU A 58 2.64 -13.00 -3.51
C LEU A 58 2.12 -12.27 -2.27
N SER A 59 0.83 -12.39 -1.94
CA SER A 59 0.26 -11.70 -0.78
C SER A 59 0.85 -12.20 0.54
N ALA A 60 1.08 -13.50 0.71
CA ALA A 60 1.65 -14.05 1.94
C ALA A 60 3.05 -13.48 2.23
N PRO A 61 4.04 -13.58 1.33
CA PRO A 61 5.36 -12.97 1.55
C PRO A 61 5.28 -11.45 1.68
N THR A 62 4.36 -10.78 0.98
CA THR A 62 4.15 -9.32 1.10
C THR A 62 3.70 -8.93 2.50
N ILE A 63 2.74 -9.67 3.07
CA ILE A 63 2.25 -9.42 4.44
C ILE A 63 3.35 -9.68 5.46
N VAL A 64 4.07 -10.80 5.33
CA VAL A 64 5.15 -11.16 6.26
C VAL A 64 6.28 -10.13 6.23
N THR A 65 6.74 -9.74 5.05
CA THR A 65 7.78 -8.70 4.92
C THR A 65 7.30 -7.35 5.41
N GLY A 66 6.03 -6.98 5.17
CA GLY A 66 5.45 -5.74 5.65
C GLY A 66 5.34 -5.68 7.18
N ILE A 67 5.02 -6.80 7.83
CA ILE A 67 5.02 -6.90 9.31
C ILE A 67 6.46 -6.81 9.84
N ALA A 68 7.42 -7.48 9.19
CA ALA A 68 8.82 -7.45 9.58
C ALA A 68 9.40 -6.04 9.47
N ASP A 69 9.16 -5.35 8.34
CA ASP A 69 9.60 -3.97 8.13
C ASP A 69 8.97 -3.02 9.15
N ARG A 70 7.65 -3.16 9.37
CA ARG A 70 6.95 -2.39 10.40
C ARG A 70 7.59 -2.59 11.77
N ASN A 71 7.83 -3.83 12.20
CA ASN A 71 8.39 -4.13 13.52
C ASN A 71 9.85 -3.66 13.69
N SER A 72 10.58 -3.50 12.59
CA SER A 72 11.94 -2.96 12.60
C SER A 72 12.00 -1.43 12.64
N MET A 73 10.96 -0.74 12.16
CA MET A 73 10.97 0.71 11.96
C MET A 73 10.09 1.46 12.97
N TYR A 74 9.06 0.82 13.54
CA TYR A 74 8.06 1.51 14.36
C TYR A 74 7.84 0.80 15.70
N VAL A 75 7.79 1.56 16.78
CA VAL A 75 7.58 1.03 18.14
C VAL A 75 6.13 0.54 18.30
N ASN A 76 5.15 1.33 17.90
CA ASN A 76 3.73 1.07 18.14
C ASN A 76 2.93 0.74 16.88
N TRP A 77 1.81 0.02 17.05
CA TRP A 77 0.85 -0.26 16.00
C TRP A 77 -0.12 0.92 15.83
N HIS A 78 0.22 1.83 14.94
CA HIS A 78 -0.66 2.92 14.55
C HIS A 78 -1.91 2.42 13.80
N PRO A 79 -3.08 3.11 13.90
CA PRO A 79 -4.30 2.74 13.17
C PRO A 79 -4.11 2.48 11.68
N SER A 80 -3.23 3.23 11.00
CA SER A 80 -2.94 3.03 9.58
C SER A 80 -2.23 1.70 9.29
N HIS A 81 -1.37 1.19 10.18
CA HIS A 81 -0.77 -0.14 10.02
C HIS A 81 -1.82 -1.23 10.18
N ARG A 82 -2.74 -1.08 11.15
CA ARG A 82 -3.86 -2.02 11.36
C ARG A 82 -4.80 -2.02 10.16
N ALA A 83 -5.18 -0.84 9.66
CA ALA A 83 -6.00 -0.72 8.47
C ALA A 83 -5.35 -1.38 7.25
N LYS A 84 -4.04 -1.17 7.03
CA LYS A 84 -3.29 -1.80 5.95
C LYS A 84 -3.27 -3.32 6.07
N LEU A 85 -3.09 -3.86 7.28
CA LEU A 85 -3.14 -5.31 7.52
C LEU A 85 -4.53 -5.88 7.22
N VAL A 86 -5.60 -5.25 7.73
CA VAL A 86 -6.98 -5.67 7.47
C VAL A 86 -7.30 -5.64 5.98
N LEU A 87 -6.93 -4.58 5.28
CA LEU A 87 -7.12 -4.49 3.82
C LEU A 87 -6.32 -5.55 3.07
N SER A 88 -5.11 -5.89 3.51
CA SER A 88 -4.32 -6.97 2.90
C SER A 88 -4.99 -8.34 3.08
N LEU A 89 -5.54 -8.63 4.26
CA LEU A 89 -6.30 -9.85 4.51
C LEU A 89 -7.60 -9.89 3.71
N LEU A 90 -8.28 -8.76 3.57
CA LEU A 90 -9.48 -8.63 2.74
C LEU A 90 -9.16 -8.90 1.26
N LEU A 91 -8.04 -8.37 0.75
CA LEU A 91 -7.57 -8.63 -0.61
C LEU A 91 -7.36 -10.12 -0.84
N VAL A 92 -6.70 -10.81 0.10
CA VAL A 92 -6.49 -12.28 0.04
C VAL A 92 -7.82 -13.02 0.01
N ALA A 93 -8.75 -12.68 0.90
CA ALA A 93 -10.06 -13.33 0.99
C ALA A 93 -10.88 -13.13 -0.29
N LEU A 94 -10.94 -11.92 -0.82
CA LEU A 94 -11.64 -11.61 -2.08
C LEU A 94 -10.98 -12.33 -3.27
N SER A 95 -9.65 -12.32 -3.37
CA SER A 95 -8.94 -13.00 -4.45
C SER A 95 -9.14 -14.53 -4.39
N ALA A 96 -9.13 -15.11 -3.20
CA ALA A 96 -9.43 -16.53 -3.02
C ALA A 96 -10.88 -16.85 -3.43
N GLY A 97 -11.84 -16.01 -3.04
CA GLY A 97 -13.24 -16.14 -3.43
C GLY A 97 -13.43 -16.09 -4.95
N VAL A 98 -12.82 -15.10 -5.61
CA VAL A 98 -12.84 -14.98 -7.08
C VAL A 98 -12.23 -16.20 -7.75
N LEU A 99 -11.04 -16.62 -7.31
CA LEU A 99 -10.38 -17.79 -7.89
C LEU A 99 -11.21 -19.06 -7.71
N THR A 100 -11.76 -19.28 -6.53
CA THR A 100 -12.63 -20.44 -6.25
C THR A 100 -13.85 -20.41 -7.19
N ALA A 101 -14.52 -19.27 -7.33
CA ALA A 101 -15.66 -19.13 -8.23
C ALA A 101 -15.30 -19.42 -9.71
N LEU A 102 -14.12 -18.99 -10.15
CA LEU A 102 -13.63 -19.22 -11.50
C LEU A 102 -13.21 -20.69 -11.77
N LEU A 103 -12.80 -21.42 -10.73
CA LEU A 103 -12.37 -22.82 -10.84
C LEU A 103 -13.53 -23.81 -10.69
N VAL A 104 -14.47 -23.54 -9.80
CA VAL A 104 -15.61 -24.44 -9.55
C VAL A 104 -16.64 -24.39 -10.70
N GLY A 105 -16.61 -23.35 -11.52
CA GLY A 105 -17.23 -23.34 -12.86
C GLY A 105 -18.75 -23.42 -12.92
N GLY A 106 -19.47 -23.16 -11.85
CA GLY A 106 -20.88 -23.44 -11.96
C GLY A 106 -21.77 -22.83 -10.88
N GLY A 107 -21.98 -21.57 -10.86
CA GLY A 107 -23.09 -21.10 -10.05
C GLY A 107 -22.96 -19.68 -9.45
N TRP A 108 -21.82 -19.07 -9.55
CA TRP A 108 -21.71 -17.66 -9.22
C TRP A 108 -22.10 -16.83 -10.43
N PRO A 109 -23.16 -16.00 -10.32
CA PRO A 109 -23.52 -15.11 -11.41
C PRO A 109 -22.32 -14.24 -11.80
N PRO A 110 -22.07 -13.98 -13.07
CA PRO A 110 -20.97 -13.12 -13.53
C PRO A 110 -20.90 -11.78 -12.79
N THR A 111 -22.06 -11.26 -12.38
CA THR A 111 -22.19 -10.02 -11.60
C THR A 111 -21.45 -10.07 -10.28
N TRP A 112 -21.51 -11.16 -9.52
CA TRP A 112 -20.82 -11.28 -8.24
C TRP A 112 -19.30 -11.37 -8.40
N ILE A 113 -18.85 -12.08 -9.44
CA ILE A 113 -17.41 -12.13 -9.80
C ILE A 113 -16.95 -10.72 -10.14
N GLY A 114 -17.71 -9.99 -10.95
CA GLY A 114 -17.40 -8.60 -11.31
C GLY A 114 -17.29 -7.67 -10.09
N ILE A 115 -18.26 -7.75 -9.19
CA ILE A 115 -18.23 -6.98 -7.93
C ILE A 115 -16.97 -7.32 -7.13
N ALA A 116 -16.63 -8.59 -6.98
CA ALA A 116 -15.46 -9.01 -6.21
C ALA A 116 -14.14 -8.56 -6.87
N VAL A 117 -14.02 -8.64 -8.20
CA VAL A 117 -12.84 -8.15 -8.94
C VAL A 117 -12.69 -6.63 -8.81
N ILE A 118 -13.77 -5.88 -8.97
CA ILE A 118 -13.76 -4.42 -8.78
C ILE A 118 -13.41 -4.06 -7.32
N SER A 119 -13.95 -4.81 -6.36
CA SER A 119 -13.62 -4.63 -4.95
C SER A 119 -12.12 -4.88 -4.67
N ASN A 120 -11.51 -5.88 -5.31
CA ASN A 120 -10.06 -6.12 -5.23
C ASN A 120 -9.26 -4.91 -5.72
N VAL A 121 -9.66 -4.31 -6.85
CA VAL A 121 -9.02 -3.10 -7.38
C VAL A 121 -9.17 -1.95 -6.38
N ALA A 122 -10.37 -1.73 -5.84
CA ALA A 122 -10.60 -0.69 -4.84
C ALA A 122 -9.75 -0.89 -3.56
N VAL A 123 -9.66 -2.12 -3.07
CA VAL A 123 -8.82 -2.47 -1.91
C VAL A 123 -7.34 -2.21 -2.20
N VAL A 124 -6.85 -2.56 -3.37
CA VAL A 124 -5.44 -2.30 -3.76
C VAL A 124 -5.16 -0.81 -3.86
N LEU A 125 -6.07 -0.01 -4.41
CA LEU A 125 -5.94 1.44 -4.45
C LEU A 125 -5.93 2.05 -3.04
N ALA A 126 -6.79 1.55 -2.15
CA ALA A 126 -6.77 1.94 -0.74
C ALA A 126 -5.45 1.56 -0.05
N LEU A 127 -4.93 0.34 -0.29
CA LEU A 127 -3.63 -0.09 0.22
C LEU A 127 -2.49 0.80 -0.27
N ALA A 128 -2.51 1.20 -1.54
CA ALA A 128 -1.53 2.13 -2.10
C ALA A 128 -1.62 3.51 -1.44
N ALA A 129 -2.83 4.03 -1.22
CA ALA A 129 -3.06 5.30 -0.54
C ALA A 129 -2.57 5.27 0.93
N TYR A 130 -2.86 4.18 1.67
CA TYR A 130 -2.32 4.00 3.03
C TYR A 130 -0.80 3.82 3.02
N GLY A 131 -0.25 3.11 2.04
CA GLY A 131 1.20 2.98 1.87
C GLY A 131 1.87 4.33 1.67
N LEU A 132 1.32 5.16 0.78
CA LEU A 132 1.81 6.50 0.51
C LEU A 132 1.70 7.39 1.76
N ARG A 133 0.57 7.33 2.48
CA ARG A 133 0.38 8.07 3.73
C ARG A 133 1.39 7.68 4.81
N ILE A 134 1.69 6.38 4.95
CA ILE A 134 2.71 5.89 5.89
C ILE A 134 4.10 6.39 5.47
N THR A 135 4.40 6.35 4.15
CA THR A 135 5.71 6.75 3.63
C THR A 135 5.94 8.26 3.72
N LEU A 136 4.94 9.07 3.47
CA LEU A 136 5.05 10.53 3.45
C LEU A 136 4.64 11.19 4.77
N GLY A 137 4.13 10.40 5.74
CA GLY A 137 3.53 10.92 6.96
C GLY A 137 2.24 11.72 6.68
N ARG A 138 1.83 12.55 7.63
CA ARG A 138 0.69 13.47 7.46
C ARG A 138 1.01 14.65 6.57
N GLN A 139 2.26 14.80 6.21
CA GLN A 139 2.73 15.98 5.49
C GLN A 139 2.35 15.90 4.02
N SER A 140 2.00 17.05 3.47
CA SER A 140 1.71 17.18 2.07
C SER A 140 2.91 16.72 1.22
N MET A 141 2.64 16.07 0.08
CA MET A 141 3.67 15.71 -0.91
C MET A 141 4.53 16.89 -1.38
N ALA A 142 4.09 18.12 -1.16
CA ALA A 142 4.81 19.34 -1.51
C ALA A 142 5.98 19.67 -0.55
N ARG A 143 6.21 18.88 0.48
CA ARG A 143 7.22 19.16 1.51
C ARG A 143 8.45 18.30 1.34
N THR A 144 9.61 18.95 1.45
CA THR A 144 10.93 18.33 1.28
C THR A 144 11.41 17.54 2.48
N SER A 145 10.85 17.76 3.67
CA SER A 145 11.22 17.04 4.88
C SER A 145 10.30 15.84 5.07
N TYR A 146 10.92 14.68 5.05
CA TYR A 146 10.27 13.41 5.30
C TYR A 146 10.58 12.93 6.71
N VAL A 147 9.56 12.91 7.56
CA VAL A 147 9.57 12.11 8.78
C VAL A 147 8.25 11.38 8.86
N PRO A 148 8.25 10.05 8.87
CA PRO A 148 7.03 9.30 9.08
C PRO A 148 6.47 9.64 10.46
N ASP A 149 5.29 10.26 10.50
CA ASP A 149 4.62 10.64 11.75
C ASP A 149 4.33 9.45 12.68
N MET A 150 4.50 8.24 12.16
CA MET A 150 4.32 6.99 12.92
C MET A 150 5.58 6.49 13.62
N MET A 151 6.72 7.10 13.37
CA MET A 151 7.95 6.79 14.12
C MET A 151 7.91 7.41 15.54
N ASN A 152 7.03 8.37 15.75
CA ASN A 152 6.84 9.06 16.99
C ASN A 152 5.53 8.63 17.68
N ASP A 153 5.52 8.60 18.99
CA ASP A 153 4.35 8.33 19.80
C ASP A 153 4.31 9.32 20.97
N PRO A 154 3.52 10.38 20.92
CA PRO A 154 2.58 10.75 19.85
C PRO A 154 3.27 11.23 18.55
N PRO A 155 2.53 11.20 17.41
CA PRO A 155 3.06 11.73 16.14
C PRO A 155 3.48 13.20 16.30
N VAL A 156 4.63 13.55 15.72
CA VAL A 156 5.14 14.92 15.72
C VAL A 156 4.82 15.59 14.40
N ASP A 157 4.14 16.75 14.45
CA ASP A 157 4.04 17.62 13.29
C ASP A 157 5.35 18.44 13.18
N ILE A 158 6.18 18.03 12.22
CA ILE A 158 7.49 18.66 12.00
C ILE A 158 7.39 20.15 11.69
N LEU A 159 6.30 20.57 11.04
CA LEU A 159 6.17 22.00 10.76
C LEU A 159 5.84 22.80 12.00
N GLU A 160 5.03 22.25 12.87
CA GLU A 160 4.76 22.85 14.16
C GLU A 160 6.04 22.88 15.00
N ALA A 161 6.82 21.79 14.99
CA ALA A 161 8.11 21.73 15.66
C ALA A 161 9.12 22.74 15.08
N ILE A 162 9.21 22.87 13.76
CA ILE A 162 10.07 23.85 13.10
C ILE A 162 9.58 25.28 13.37
N ALA A 163 8.27 25.54 13.32
CA ALA A 163 7.69 26.84 13.61
C ALA A 163 7.94 27.26 15.06
N THR A 164 7.82 26.30 16.00
CA THR A 164 8.11 26.53 17.42
C THR A 164 9.60 26.82 17.65
N ALA A 165 10.48 26.02 17.04
CA ALA A 165 11.92 26.23 17.09
C ALA A 165 12.36 27.56 16.45
N ALA A 166 11.70 28.00 15.39
CA ALA A 166 11.96 29.30 14.75
C ALA A 166 11.39 30.47 15.55
N ALA A 167 10.36 30.25 16.36
CA ALA A 167 9.79 31.28 17.23
C ALA A 167 10.59 31.45 18.54
N GLU A 168 11.33 30.40 18.96
CA GLU A 168 12.33 30.48 19.99
C GLU A 168 13.59 31.14 19.40
N GLU A 169 13.56 32.47 19.20
CA GLU A 169 14.75 33.20 18.80
C GLU A 169 15.87 32.86 19.78
N PRO A 170 17.07 32.45 19.31
CA PRO A 170 18.20 32.29 20.18
C PRO A 170 18.40 33.65 20.89
N LYS A 171 18.25 33.68 22.19
CA LYS A 171 18.68 34.84 22.95
C LYS A 171 20.12 35.08 22.57
N LEU A 172 20.34 36.09 21.74
CA LEU A 172 21.67 36.61 21.47
C LEU A 172 22.27 36.92 22.83
N ILE A 173 23.27 36.15 23.22
CA ILE A 173 24.05 36.42 24.41
C ILE A 173 24.63 37.83 24.20
N ASP A 174 24.19 38.79 25.01
CA ASP A 174 24.67 40.14 24.91
C ASP A 174 26.18 40.10 25.25
N PRO A 175 27.07 40.41 24.28
CA PRO A 175 28.51 40.33 24.52
C PRO A 175 28.98 41.25 25.61
N SER A 176 28.13 42.17 26.12
CA SER A 176 28.44 43.03 27.25
C SER A 176 28.39 42.36 28.63
N GLU A 177 27.80 41.16 28.73
CA GLU A 177 27.76 40.41 29.99
C GLU A 177 29.02 39.53 30.23
N GLU A 178 29.83 39.29 29.19
CA GLU A 178 31.03 38.47 29.32
C GLU A 178 32.24 39.21 29.89
N ASP A 179 32.22 40.54 29.86
CA ASP A 179 33.31 41.38 30.41
C ASP A 179 33.11 41.76 31.90
N ALA A 180 32.07 41.22 32.55
CA ALA A 180 31.74 41.59 33.95
C ALA A 180 32.03 40.48 35.01
N ALA A 181 32.77 39.40 34.63
CA ALA A 181 33.07 38.29 35.53
C ALA A 181 34.56 38.19 35.88
#